data_69b15c375f93bbc25e044cd5da4a81f2
#
_entry.id   69b15c375f93bbc25e044cd5da4a81f2
#
_cell.length_a   1.000
_cell.length_b   1.000
_cell.length_c   1.000
_cell.angle_alpha   90.00
_cell.angle_beta   90.00
_cell.angle_gamma   90.00
#
_symmetry.space_group_name_H-M   'P 1'
#
loop_
_entity.id
_entity.type
_entity.pdbx_description
1 polymer ?
#
loop_
_entity_poly.entity_id
_entity_poly.type
_entity_poly.pdbx_seq_one_letter_code
_entity_poly.pdbx_strand_id
1 'polypeptide(L)'
;MHHTAPDPTDAAADPARVTAPPGARARRRPLALALGLALPLTLVAACAQGAGSEGEQGDAAEPAPSATSDVSEAAALTPRLAITYDGGVQVLDATTLEVVDDLALDGFNRLNPAGDGRHLLVSTSGGFQVLDAGTWAEPHGDHAHYYTADPVLTDVTYAAEKPGHVVVHDGRTALFDDGTGDITVLDSATVADPHGIDDARTLTTPAAHHGVAVELSDGSLVVSEGTEDARTGVRLLDAAGDEVAANDQCPGVHGEAVAAGEAVVIGCEDGVLVVAGGAITKVAAPDAYGRIGNQAGSEASPVVLGDYKSDPDAELERPTRVSLVDTRDASLRLVDLPASYTFRSLGRGDAGEALVLGTDGSLHVIDPESGTVVRSVPVVDAWEEPEEWQEPRPALFVQDGIAYVTDPAGRAIHAVDYVGGEVWKSAELDVVPNELNGVTGKPATTGGHEADEHAHEDGEHGHDEPAHDEHEGHDHEHEDG
;
A
#
# COMPACT_ATOMS: atom_id res chain seq x y z
N MET A 1 -3.42 72.63 8.66
CA MET A 1 -2.21 72.93 7.86
C MET A 1 -2.09 71.82 6.86
N HIS A 2 -2.39 72.19 5.60
CA HIS A 2 -2.32 71.31 4.44
C HIS A 2 -0.89 71.03 4.05
N HIS A 3 -0.53 69.78 3.69
CA HIS A 3 0.51 69.50 2.72
C HIS A 3 0.05 68.36 1.82
N THR A 4 -0.06 68.79 0.58
CA THR A 4 -0.39 68.07 -0.65
C THR A 4 0.77 67.20 -1.11
N ALA A 5 0.47 66.01 -1.58
CA ALA A 5 1.36 65.12 -2.33
C ALA A 5 1.48 65.57 -3.80
N PRO A 6 2.59 65.33 -4.48
CA PRO A 6 2.66 65.42 -5.94
C PRO A 6 2.57 64.04 -6.57
N ASP A 7 1.83 64.03 -7.68
CA ASP A 7 1.65 62.97 -8.67
C ASP A 7 2.90 62.87 -9.57
N PRO A 8 3.35 61.67 -9.98
CA PRO A 8 4.27 61.56 -11.13
C PRO A 8 3.58 60.92 -12.33
N THR A 9 3.51 61.71 -13.37
CA THR A 9 3.21 61.34 -14.73
C THR A 9 4.34 60.55 -15.39
N ASP A 10 3.94 59.57 -16.20
CA ASP A 10 4.51 59.07 -17.45
C ASP A 10 6.01 58.89 -17.65
N ALA A 11 6.40 57.62 -17.90
CA ALA A 11 7.44 57.27 -18.86
C ALA A 11 7.18 55.86 -19.43
N ALA A 12 6.63 55.85 -20.63
CA ALA A 12 6.59 54.66 -21.48
C ALA A 12 8.00 54.25 -21.90
N ALA A 13 8.40 53.00 -21.68
CA ALA A 13 9.61 52.39 -22.23
C ALA A 13 9.25 51.22 -23.15
N ASP A 14 9.72 51.35 -24.35
CA ASP A 14 9.65 50.53 -25.55
C ASP A 14 10.23 49.11 -25.32
N PRO A 15 9.61 47.99 -25.82
CA PRO A 15 10.18 46.65 -25.65
C PRO A 15 11.29 46.40 -26.67
N ALA A 16 12.50 46.22 -26.17
CA ALA A 16 13.69 45.89 -26.97
C ALA A 16 13.59 44.46 -27.49
N ARG A 17 13.73 44.29 -28.79
CA ARG A 17 13.91 43.08 -29.57
C ARG A 17 15.04 42.20 -28.98
N VAL A 18 14.72 41.00 -28.57
CA VAL A 18 15.71 39.94 -28.34
C VAL A 18 15.94 39.22 -29.65
N THR A 19 17.15 39.27 -30.15
CA THR A 19 17.63 38.56 -31.34
C THR A 19 18.04 37.14 -30.94
N ALA A 20 17.49 36.15 -31.62
CA ALA A 20 17.85 34.74 -31.48
C ALA A 20 19.25 34.44 -32.07
N PRO A 21 20.03 33.52 -31.53
CA PRO A 21 21.30 33.08 -32.10
C PRO A 21 21.10 32.11 -33.27
N PRO A 22 22.07 32.00 -34.19
CA PRO A 22 21.94 31.30 -35.47
C PRO A 22 22.07 29.75 -35.28
N GLY A 23 21.24 29.05 -36.04
CA GLY A 23 21.04 27.62 -36.02
C GLY A 23 22.27 26.75 -36.23
N ALA A 24 22.32 25.67 -35.50
CA ALA A 24 23.22 24.57 -35.72
C ALA A 24 22.75 23.69 -36.90
N ARG A 25 23.64 23.51 -37.85
CA ARG A 25 23.42 22.70 -39.07
C ARG A 25 23.30 21.23 -38.72
N ALA A 26 22.20 20.63 -39.03
CA ALA A 26 22.01 19.18 -39.06
C ALA A 26 22.92 18.52 -40.10
N ARG A 27 23.83 17.68 -39.68
CA ARG A 27 24.61 16.79 -40.57
C ARG A 27 23.75 15.59 -40.95
N ARG A 28 23.33 15.53 -42.21
CA ARG A 28 22.73 14.33 -42.84
C ARG A 28 23.83 13.30 -43.04
N ARG A 29 23.66 12.10 -42.50
CA ARG A 29 24.43 10.90 -42.81
C ARG A 29 23.78 10.20 -44.03
N PRO A 30 24.57 9.68 -44.98
CA PRO A 30 24.01 9.01 -46.15
C PRO A 30 23.59 7.58 -45.86
N LEU A 31 22.48 7.18 -46.41
CA LEU A 31 21.94 5.83 -46.51
C LEU A 31 22.87 5.00 -47.40
N ALA A 32 23.47 3.93 -46.88
CA ALA A 32 24.16 2.94 -47.68
C ALA A 32 23.16 1.85 -48.11
N LEU A 33 22.92 1.78 -49.42
CA LEU A 33 22.18 0.72 -50.09
C LEU A 33 23.09 -0.51 -50.15
N ALA A 34 22.72 -1.63 -49.57
CA ALA A 34 23.35 -2.91 -49.79
C ALA A 34 22.38 -3.80 -50.63
N LEU A 35 22.87 -4.09 -51.79
CA LEU A 35 22.25 -4.92 -52.86
C LEU A 35 22.21 -6.38 -52.43
N GLY A 36 21.11 -7.03 -52.74
CA GLY A 36 20.85 -8.43 -52.48
C GLY A 36 21.66 -9.42 -53.35
N LEU A 37 21.88 -10.58 -52.79
CA LEU A 37 22.29 -11.77 -53.59
C LEU A 37 21.26 -12.87 -53.32
N ALA A 38 20.56 -13.21 -54.38
CA ALA A 38 19.66 -14.37 -54.45
C ALA A 38 20.48 -15.61 -54.75
N LEU A 39 20.26 -16.72 -54.03
CA LEU A 39 20.72 -18.04 -54.41
C LEU A 39 19.54 -19.01 -54.53
N PRO A 40 19.56 -19.95 -55.48
CA PRO A 40 18.39 -20.63 -55.94
C PRO A 40 18.04 -21.90 -55.17
N LEU A 41 16.76 -22.18 -55.14
CA LEU A 41 16.12 -23.42 -54.71
C LEU A 41 16.50 -24.57 -55.67
N THR A 42 17.00 -25.69 -55.16
CA THR A 42 17.01 -26.97 -55.88
C THR A 42 15.93 -27.88 -55.29
N LEU A 43 14.91 -28.11 -56.09
CA LEU A 43 13.94 -29.20 -55.91
C LEU A 43 14.61 -30.51 -56.22
N VAL A 44 14.50 -31.52 -55.37
CA VAL A 44 14.63 -32.94 -55.74
C VAL A 44 13.30 -33.61 -55.40
N ALA A 45 12.61 -33.98 -56.43
CA ALA A 45 11.47 -34.85 -56.36
C ALA A 45 11.93 -36.34 -56.50
N ALA A 46 11.51 -37.15 -55.52
CA ALA A 46 11.57 -38.62 -55.70
C ALA A 46 10.20 -39.20 -55.35
N CYS A 47 9.53 -39.70 -56.30
CA CYS A 47 8.35 -40.54 -56.18
C CYS A 47 8.71 -41.97 -55.76
N ALA A 48 8.01 -42.52 -54.75
CA ALA A 48 7.80 -43.96 -54.65
C ALA A 48 6.45 -44.23 -54.04
N GLN A 49 5.61 -45.00 -54.76
CA GLN A 49 4.31 -45.51 -54.38
C GLN A 49 4.46 -46.67 -53.39
N GLY A 50 3.57 -46.77 -52.41
CA GLY A 50 3.39 -47.95 -51.58
C GLY A 50 2.21 -47.75 -50.60
N ALA A 51 1.14 -48.51 -50.88
CA ALA A 51 -0.09 -48.55 -50.12
C ALA A 51 0.11 -49.22 -48.76
N GLY A 52 -0.58 -48.70 -47.70
CA GLY A 52 -0.71 -49.34 -46.41
C GLY A 52 -1.41 -48.38 -45.45
N SER A 53 -2.67 -48.64 -45.22
CA SER A 53 -3.51 -47.97 -44.16
C SER A 53 -3.09 -48.43 -42.79
N GLU A 54 -2.74 -47.51 -41.89
CA GLU A 54 -2.94 -47.68 -40.46
C GLU A 54 -2.88 -46.26 -39.82
N GLY A 55 -3.84 -45.99 -38.93
CA GLY A 55 -4.06 -44.69 -38.35
C GLY A 55 -2.91 -44.28 -37.40
N GLU A 56 -2.30 -43.13 -37.63
CA GLU A 56 -1.48 -42.44 -36.68
C GLU A 56 -2.35 -41.47 -35.90
N GLN A 57 -2.59 -41.85 -34.63
CA GLN A 57 -2.97 -40.91 -33.58
C GLN A 57 -1.90 -39.81 -33.49
N GLY A 58 -2.31 -38.58 -33.75
CA GLY A 58 -1.47 -37.43 -33.42
C GLY A 58 -1.16 -37.43 -31.94
N ASP A 59 0.12 -37.51 -31.59
CA ASP A 59 0.61 -37.17 -30.28
C ASP A 59 0.22 -35.71 -29.99
N ALA A 60 -0.82 -35.56 -29.17
CA ALA A 60 -1.05 -34.30 -28.45
C ALA A 60 0.15 -34.11 -27.54
N ALA A 61 0.90 -33.04 -27.76
CA ALA A 61 1.92 -32.61 -26.83
C ALA A 61 1.28 -32.59 -25.43
N GLU A 62 1.82 -33.38 -24.49
CA GLU A 62 1.49 -33.27 -23.08
C GLU A 62 1.71 -31.81 -22.67
N PRO A 63 0.74 -31.18 -21.97
CA PRO A 63 0.98 -29.90 -21.39
C PRO A 63 2.20 -30.04 -20.46
N ALA A 64 3.13 -29.11 -20.55
CA ALA A 64 4.26 -29.02 -19.61
C ALA A 64 3.70 -29.11 -18.19
N PRO A 65 4.34 -29.86 -17.28
CA PRO A 65 3.88 -29.92 -15.90
C PRO A 65 3.84 -28.50 -15.37
N SER A 66 2.67 -28.04 -14.94
CA SER A 66 2.55 -26.87 -14.08
C SER A 66 3.48 -27.10 -12.91
N ALA A 67 4.41 -26.18 -12.67
CA ALA A 67 5.28 -26.23 -11.52
C ALA A 67 4.36 -26.22 -10.28
N THR A 68 4.15 -27.37 -9.66
CA THR A 68 3.57 -27.45 -8.32
C THR A 68 4.66 -26.94 -7.40
N SER A 69 4.53 -25.71 -6.89
CA SER A 69 5.36 -25.23 -5.78
C SER A 69 5.23 -26.27 -4.66
N ASP A 70 6.38 -26.74 -4.15
CA ASP A 70 6.42 -27.68 -3.04
C ASP A 70 5.95 -26.96 -1.78
N VAL A 71 4.68 -27.19 -1.40
CA VAL A 71 4.10 -26.68 -0.16
C VAL A 71 4.69 -27.46 1.01
N SER A 72 5.20 -26.74 2.00
CA SER A 72 5.76 -27.31 3.23
C SER A 72 5.02 -26.75 4.45
N GLU A 73 4.69 -27.63 5.40
CA GLU A 73 4.15 -27.23 6.70
C GLU A 73 5.29 -26.65 7.56
N ALA A 74 5.05 -25.48 8.14
CA ALA A 74 5.98 -24.77 9.03
C ALA A 74 5.55 -24.91 10.49
N ALA A 75 6.50 -24.80 11.41
CA ALA A 75 6.22 -24.90 12.85
C ALA A 75 5.56 -23.63 13.43
N ALA A 76 5.63 -22.51 12.73
CA ALA A 76 5.09 -21.20 13.12
C ALA A 76 4.89 -20.34 11.87
N LEU A 77 4.24 -19.19 12.03
CA LEU A 77 4.18 -18.14 11.00
C LEU A 77 5.59 -17.81 10.50
N THR A 78 5.70 -17.66 9.19
CA THR A 78 6.94 -17.29 8.50
C THR A 78 6.68 -16.03 7.70
N PRO A 79 6.66 -14.86 8.34
CA PRO A 79 6.38 -13.59 7.66
C PRO A 79 7.41 -13.31 6.57
N ARG A 80 6.99 -12.65 5.50
CA ARG A 80 7.85 -12.34 4.33
C ARG A 80 7.94 -10.84 4.11
N LEU A 81 9.06 -10.43 3.54
CA LEU A 81 9.26 -9.10 2.96
C LEU A 81 9.44 -9.25 1.46
N ALA A 82 9.05 -8.22 0.72
CA ALA A 82 9.33 -8.10 -0.71
C ALA A 82 10.05 -6.78 -0.96
N ILE A 83 11.08 -6.82 -1.79
CA ILE A 83 11.90 -5.68 -2.17
C ILE A 83 11.97 -5.62 -3.69
N THR A 84 11.57 -4.49 -4.31
CA THR A 84 11.83 -4.30 -5.74
C THR A 84 13.26 -3.80 -5.97
N TYR A 85 13.79 -4.09 -7.14
CA TYR A 85 15.05 -3.58 -7.66
C TYR A 85 14.96 -3.46 -9.18
N ASP A 86 15.96 -2.88 -9.82
CA ASP A 86 16.03 -2.81 -11.29
C ASP A 86 16.28 -4.21 -11.88
N GLY A 87 15.20 -4.86 -12.31
CA GLY A 87 15.19 -6.21 -12.90
C GLY A 87 14.34 -7.23 -12.16
N GLY A 88 13.77 -6.93 -10.96
CA GLY A 88 12.97 -7.92 -10.27
C GLY A 88 12.40 -7.54 -8.92
N VAL A 89 11.93 -8.60 -8.24
CA VAL A 89 11.45 -8.55 -6.86
C VAL A 89 12.11 -9.69 -6.09
N GLN A 90 12.86 -9.38 -5.02
CA GLN A 90 13.33 -10.37 -4.07
C GLN A 90 12.32 -10.52 -2.94
N VAL A 91 12.02 -11.77 -2.59
CA VAL A 91 11.23 -12.11 -1.40
C VAL A 91 12.16 -12.66 -0.33
N LEU A 92 12.06 -12.10 0.88
CA LEU A 92 12.90 -12.46 2.02
C LEU A 92 12.06 -13.04 3.15
N ASP A 93 12.66 -13.91 3.94
CA ASP A 93 12.14 -14.26 5.26
C ASP A 93 12.33 -13.07 6.22
N ALA A 94 11.25 -12.54 6.77
CA ALA A 94 11.29 -11.33 7.60
C ALA A 94 12.03 -11.53 8.93
N THR A 95 12.15 -12.79 9.42
CA THR A 95 12.86 -13.09 10.67
C THR A 95 14.35 -13.26 10.44
N THR A 96 14.74 -13.94 9.36
CA THR A 96 16.13 -14.22 9.08
C THR A 96 16.79 -13.18 8.17
N LEU A 97 16.02 -12.41 7.42
CA LEU A 97 16.41 -11.50 6.34
C LEU A 97 17.16 -12.23 5.20
N GLU A 98 17.04 -13.54 5.12
CA GLU A 98 17.59 -14.33 4.01
C GLU A 98 16.66 -14.24 2.79
N VAL A 99 17.24 -14.10 1.60
CA VAL A 99 16.50 -14.14 0.35
C VAL A 99 15.94 -15.55 0.14
N VAL A 100 14.63 -15.64 -0.02
CA VAL A 100 13.92 -16.88 -0.29
C VAL A 100 13.87 -17.16 -1.78
N ASP A 101 13.54 -16.13 -2.57
CA ASP A 101 13.49 -16.22 -4.03
C ASP A 101 13.74 -14.85 -4.67
N ASP A 102 14.05 -14.88 -5.97
CA ASP A 102 14.32 -13.72 -6.81
C ASP A 102 13.54 -13.84 -8.12
N LEU A 103 12.50 -13.02 -8.23
CA LEU A 103 11.52 -13.06 -9.31
C LEU A 103 11.83 -11.98 -10.34
N ALA A 104 12.13 -12.37 -11.57
CA ALA A 104 12.41 -11.42 -12.65
C ALA A 104 11.17 -10.60 -13.02
N LEU A 105 11.30 -9.27 -12.99
CA LEU A 105 10.25 -8.32 -13.37
C LEU A 105 10.89 -7.02 -13.83
N ASP A 106 10.85 -6.73 -15.11
CA ASP A 106 11.47 -5.55 -15.70
C ASP A 106 10.73 -4.25 -15.31
N GLY A 107 11.49 -3.17 -15.24
CA GLY A 107 10.99 -1.82 -15.05
C GLY A 107 10.91 -1.37 -13.60
N PHE A 108 10.34 -0.16 -13.40
CA PHE A 108 10.01 0.36 -12.08
C PHE A 108 8.64 -0.17 -11.66
N ASN A 109 8.60 -0.88 -10.56
CA ASN A 109 7.39 -1.51 -10.04
C ASN A 109 7.17 -1.08 -8.59
N ARG A 110 5.92 -0.85 -8.19
CA ARG A 110 5.56 -0.52 -6.81
C ARG A 110 4.94 -1.73 -6.11
N LEU A 111 5.16 -1.82 -4.81
CA LEU A 111 4.60 -2.86 -3.97
C LEU A 111 3.48 -2.30 -3.10
N ASN A 112 2.30 -2.92 -3.17
CA ASN A 112 1.15 -2.55 -2.37
C ASN A 112 0.65 -3.78 -1.60
N PRO A 113 0.05 -3.60 -0.42
CA PRO A 113 -0.58 -4.71 0.29
C PRO A 113 -1.78 -5.24 -0.51
N ALA A 114 -2.02 -6.54 -0.47
CA ALA A 114 -3.22 -7.15 -1.02
C ALA A 114 -4.33 -7.33 0.03
N GLY A 115 -4.00 -7.25 1.33
CA GLY A 115 -4.95 -7.26 2.43
C GLY A 115 -5.26 -8.63 3.02
N ASP A 116 -4.82 -9.72 2.40
CA ASP A 116 -5.09 -11.09 2.84
C ASP A 116 -3.97 -11.70 3.72
N GLY A 117 -2.89 -10.95 3.95
CA GLY A 117 -1.73 -11.38 4.72
C GLY A 117 -0.78 -12.35 4.01
N ARG A 118 -1.06 -12.73 2.75
CA ARG A 118 -0.25 -13.64 1.92
C ARG A 118 0.28 -12.99 0.66
N HIS A 119 -0.53 -12.15 0.02
CA HIS A 119 -0.23 -11.60 -1.30
C HIS A 119 0.13 -10.11 -1.24
N LEU A 120 0.86 -9.67 -2.24
CA LEU A 120 1.10 -8.27 -2.57
C LEU A 120 0.56 -7.97 -3.97
N LEU A 121 0.21 -6.72 -4.21
CA LEU A 121 -0.16 -6.21 -5.52
C LEU A 121 1.01 -5.40 -6.08
N VAL A 122 1.57 -5.87 -7.18
CA VAL A 122 2.67 -5.20 -7.87
C VAL A 122 2.09 -4.32 -8.96
N SER A 123 2.26 -3.01 -8.84
CA SER A 123 1.87 -2.07 -9.88
C SER A 123 2.85 -2.16 -11.04
N THR A 124 2.38 -2.65 -12.17
CA THR A 124 3.12 -2.83 -13.42
C THR A 124 2.52 -1.98 -14.54
N SER A 125 3.12 -1.97 -15.72
CA SER A 125 2.54 -1.30 -16.89
C SER A 125 1.23 -1.92 -17.39
N GLY A 126 0.86 -3.12 -16.91
CA GLY A 126 -0.37 -3.84 -17.31
C GLY A 126 -1.50 -3.76 -16.29
N GLY A 127 -1.25 -3.21 -15.12
CA GLY A 127 -2.18 -3.18 -14.00
C GLY A 127 -1.54 -3.60 -12.68
N PHE A 128 -2.36 -4.14 -11.78
CA PHE A 128 -1.95 -4.65 -10.48
C PHE A 128 -1.81 -6.17 -10.56
N GLN A 129 -0.57 -6.66 -10.64
CA GLN A 129 -0.28 -8.09 -10.70
C GLN A 129 -0.15 -8.67 -9.30
N VAL A 130 -0.74 -9.82 -9.06
CA VAL A 130 -0.67 -10.50 -7.75
C VAL A 130 0.65 -11.25 -7.61
N LEU A 131 1.39 -10.94 -6.54
CA LEU A 131 2.55 -11.67 -6.06
C LEU A 131 2.15 -12.52 -4.86
N ASP A 132 2.20 -13.84 -4.97
CA ASP A 132 2.12 -14.76 -3.83
C ASP A 132 3.50 -14.80 -3.15
N ALA A 133 3.58 -14.33 -1.93
CA ALA A 133 4.83 -14.36 -1.17
C ALA A 133 5.15 -15.73 -0.58
N GLY A 134 4.28 -16.71 -0.75
CA GLY A 134 4.52 -18.10 -0.36
C GLY A 134 4.50 -18.34 1.15
N THR A 135 3.62 -17.66 1.89
CA THR A 135 3.40 -17.90 3.33
C THR A 135 1.96 -17.68 3.72
N TRP A 136 1.38 -18.59 4.50
CA TRP A 136 0.00 -18.45 5.00
C TRP A 136 -0.27 -19.33 6.21
N ALA A 137 -1.37 -19.04 6.90
CA ALA A 137 -1.92 -19.87 7.97
C ALA A 137 -3.34 -20.33 7.62
N GLU A 138 -3.65 -21.57 7.98
CA GLU A 138 -4.99 -22.15 7.88
C GLU A 138 -5.55 -22.35 9.29
N PRO A 139 -6.57 -21.59 9.69
CA PRO A 139 -7.23 -21.78 10.98
C PRO A 139 -7.85 -23.18 11.09
N HIS A 140 -7.67 -23.85 12.24
CA HIS A 140 -8.25 -25.15 12.50
C HIS A 140 -8.69 -25.27 13.97
N GLY A 141 -9.95 -25.00 14.25
CA GLY A 141 -10.50 -24.98 15.60
C GLY A 141 -9.84 -23.91 16.48
N ASP A 142 -9.12 -24.34 17.51
CA ASP A 142 -8.43 -23.46 18.46
C ASP A 142 -6.94 -23.20 18.13
N HIS A 143 -6.47 -23.65 16.96
CA HIS A 143 -5.10 -23.44 16.47
C HIS A 143 -5.07 -23.18 14.96
N ALA A 144 -3.88 -22.96 14.42
CA ALA A 144 -3.66 -22.83 12.99
C ALA A 144 -2.51 -23.72 12.54
N HIS A 145 -2.57 -24.16 11.29
CA HIS A 145 -1.46 -24.75 10.56
C HIS A 145 -0.79 -23.68 9.73
N TYR A 146 0.53 -23.71 9.66
CA TYR A 146 1.33 -22.74 8.95
C TYR A 146 2.00 -23.40 7.75
N TYR A 147 2.02 -22.70 6.65
CA TYR A 147 2.55 -23.23 5.40
C TYR A 147 3.49 -22.24 4.73
N THR A 148 4.45 -22.79 4.01
CA THR A 148 5.34 -22.04 3.12
C THR A 148 5.41 -22.73 1.75
N ALA A 149 5.61 -21.90 0.71
CA ALA A 149 5.86 -22.31 -0.66
C ALA A 149 6.88 -21.36 -1.29
N ASP A 150 7.36 -21.70 -2.47
CA ASP A 150 8.16 -20.77 -3.25
C ASP A 150 7.30 -19.56 -3.67
N PRO A 151 7.80 -18.33 -3.53
CA PRO A 151 7.12 -17.13 -4.02
C PRO A 151 6.89 -17.17 -5.53
N VAL A 152 5.78 -16.59 -6.00
CA VAL A 152 5.47 -16.55 -7.43
C VAL A 152 4.72 -15.30 -7.85
N LEU A 153 5.14 -14.68 -8.96
CA LEU A 153 4.28 -13.73 -9.68
C LEU A 153 3.20 -14.54 -10.41
N THR A 154 1.96 -14.37 -9.96
CA THR A 154 0.84 -15.15 -10.50
C THR A 154 0.39 -14.61 -11.86
N ASP A 155 -0.47 -15.37 -12.54
CA ASP A 155 -1.13 -14.91 -13.78
C ASP A 155 -2.34 -13.98 -13.50
N VAL A 156 -2.70 -13.76 -12.23
CA VAL A 156 -3.81 -12.86 -11.85
C VAL A 156 -3.33 -11.42 -11.92
N THR A 157 -4.00 -10.64 -12.76
CA THR A 157 -3.71 -9.20 -12.92
C THR A 157 -5.01 -8.43 -13.06
N TYR A 158 -5.21 -7.46 -12.20
CA TYR A 158 -6.29 -6.48 -12.30
C TYR A 158 -5.84 -5.38 -13.26
N ALA A 159 -6.41 -5.39 -14.47
CA ALA A 159 -6.00 -4.46 -15.52
C ALA A 159 -6.23 -3.00 -15.12
N ALA A 160 -5.27 -2.14 -15.38
CA ALA A 160 -5.36 -0.69 -15.21
C ALA A 160 -4.51 0.01 -16.27
N GLU A 161 -4.99 1.15 -16.77
CA GLU A 161 -4.21 1.98 -17.71
C GLU A 161 -3.04 2.68 -17.01
N LYS A 162 -3.29 3.18 -15.79
CA LYS A 162 -2.30 3.79 -14.89
C LYS A 162 -2.58 3.35 -13.46
N PRO A 163 -2.00 2.24 -12.98
CA PRO A 163 -2.19 1.79 -11.62
C PRO A 163 -1.86 2.88 -10.61
N GLY A 164 -2.86 3.34 -9.88
CA GLY A 164 -2.79 4.37 -8.85
C GLY A 164 -2.69 3.79 -7.44
N HIS A 165 -3.52 4.30 -6.53
CA HIS A 165 -3.53 3.86 -5.15
C HIS A 165 -4.16 2.46 -4.98
N VAL A 166 -3.61 1.71 -4.03
CA VAL A 166 -4.19 0.49 -3.47
C VAL A 166 -4.40 0.73 -2.00
N VAL A 167 -5.65 0.62 -1.56
CA VAL A 167 -6.02 0.85 -0.15
C VAL A 167 -6.66 -0.40 0.41
N VAL A 168 -6.10 -0.87 1.51
CA VAL A 168 -6.63 -2.02 2.26
C VAL A 168 -7.26 -1.53 3.55
N HIS A 169 -8.50 -1.91 3.78
CA HIS A 169 -9.20 -1.64 5.03
C HIS A 169 -10.29 -2.69 5.26
N ASP A 170 -10.41 -3.20 6.48
CA ASP A 170 -11.47 -4.11 6.95
C ASP A 170 -11.80 -5.28 5.99
N GLY A 171 -10.74 -5.97 5.50
CA GLY A 171 -10.88 -7.09 4.58
C GLY A 171 -11.29 -6.70 3.15
N ARG A 172 -11.22 -5.42 2.81
CA ARG A 172 -11.46 -4.89 1.46
C ARG A 172 -10.19 -4.31 0.87
N THR A 173 -10.02 -4.50 -0.43
CA THR A 173 -8.90 -3.95 -1.20
C THR A 173 -9.44 -3.12 -2.35
N ALA A 174 -9.26 -1.81 -2.26
CA ALA A 174 -9.67 -0.86 -3.28
C ALA A 174 -8.50 -0.54 -4.22
N LEU A 175 -8.70 -0.72 -5.52
CA LEU A 175 -7.76 -0.41 -6.59
C LEU A 175 -8.28 0.81 -7.36
N PHE A 176 -7.44 1.82 -7.56
CA PHE A 176 -7.77 3.01 -8.34
C PHE A 176 -6.96 3.04 -9.63
N ASP A 177 -7.62 3.14 -10.78
CA ASP A 177 -6.98 3.38 -12.07
C ASP A 177 -6.99 4.87 -12.41
N ASP A 178 -5.85 5.52 -12.27
CA ASP A 178 -5.68 6.95 -12.58
C ASP A 178 -5.93 7.28 -14.05
N GLY A 179 -5.80 6.30 -14.95
CA GLY A 179 -5.97 6.48 -16.39
C GLY A 179 -7.43 6.55 -16.82
N THR A 180 -8.32 5.86 -16.10
CA THR A 180 -9.73 5.79 -16.43
C THR A 180 -10.63 6.40 -15.36
N GLY A 181 -10.18 6.46 -14.11
CA GLY A 181 -10.98 6.80 -12.94
C GLY A 181 -11.83 5.63 -12.44
N ASP A 182 -11.52 4.42 -12.90
CA ASP A 182 -12.20 3.21 -12.43
C ASP A 182 -11.67 2.82 -11.05
N ILE A 183 -12.60 2.39 -10.21
CA ILE A 183 -12.35 1.87 -8.88
C ILE A 183 -12.86 0.45 -8.83
N THR A 184 -12.02 -0.46 -8.39
CA THR A 184 -12.39 -1.86 -8.15
C THR A 184 -12.17 -2.17 -6.68
N VAL A 185 -13.22 -2.55 -5.96
CA VAL A 185 -13.15 -2.98 -4.57
C VAL A 185 -13.37 -4.48 -4.49
N LEU A 186 -12.35 -5.18 -4.00
CA LEU A 186 -12.29 -6.62 -3.88
C LEU A 186 -12.47 -7.04 -2.43
N ASP A 187 -12.98 -8.26 -2.21
CA ASP A 187 -12.71 -8.96 -0.97
C ASP A 187 -11.23 -9.36 -0.93
N SER A 188 -10.50 -8.90 0.07
CA SER A 188 -9.06 -9.18 0.20
C SER A 188 -8.75 -10.68 0.20
N ALA A 189 -9.63 -11.49 0.78
CA ALA A 189 -9.45 -12.95 0.84
C ALA A 189 -9.50 -13.62 -0.54
N THR A 190 -10.05 -12.98 -1.56
CA THR A 190 -10.19 -13.52 -2.92
C THR A 190 -9.28 -12.83 -3.94
N VAL A 191 -8.38 -11.97 -3.50
CA VAL A 191 -7.51 -11.15 -4.37
C VAL A 191 -6.63 -12.00 -5.32
N ALA A 192 -6.31 -13.22 -4.96
CA ALA A 192 -5.54 -14.13 -5.80
C ALA A 192 -6.41 -15.11 -6.61
N ASP A 193 -7.74 -15.08 -6.45
CA ASP A 193 -8.65 -15.87 -7.27
C ASP A 193 -8.80 -15.22 -8.65
N PRO A 194 -8.55 -15.94 -9.76
CA PRO A 194 -8.80 -15.41 -11.12
C PRO A 194 -10.24 -14.92 -11.36
N HIS A 195 -11.19 -15.38 -10.55
CA HIS A 195 -12.59 -14.98 -10.58
C HIS A 195 -12.96 -13.94 -9.50
N GLY A 196 -12.02 -13.52 -8.66
CA GLY A 196 -12.28 -12.51 -7.61
C GLY A 196 -12.84 -11.19 -8.15
N ILE A 197 -12.54 -10.86 -9.40
CA ILE A 197 -13.10 -9.69 -10.09
C ILE A 197 -14.62 -9.83 -10.38
N ASP A 198 -15.16 -11.03 -10.49
CA ASP A 198 -16.56 -11.26 -10.87
C ASP A 198 -17.52 -10.80 -9.76
N ASP A 199 -17.07 -10.81 -8.49
CA ASP A 199 -17.82 -10.39 -7.31
C ASP A 199 -17.39 -8.99 -6.81
N ALA A 200 -16.45 -8.32 -7.49
CA ALA A 200 -15.93 -7.02 -7.10
C ALA A 200 -17.00 -5.91 -7.28
N ARG A 201 -17.04 -4.99 -6.32
CA ARG A 201 -17.76 -3.72 -6.49
C ARG A 201 -16.95 -2.82 -7.43
N THR A 202 -17.59 -2.30 -8.47
CA THR A 202 -16.94 -1.36 -9.39
C THR A 202 -17.65 -0.02 -9.42
N LEU A 203 -16.88 1.04 -9.52
CA LEU A 203 -17.35 2.41 -9.66
C LEU A 203 -16.42 3.13 -10.63
N THR A 204 -16.93 4.10 -11.38
CA THR A 204 -16.11 5.00 -12.20
C THR A 204 -16.35 6.43 -11.78
N THR A 205 -15.30 7.19 -11.51
CA THR A 205 -15.38 8.62 -11.21
C THR A 205 -15.80 9.43 -12.44
N PRO A 206 -16.38 10.63 -12.29
CA PRO A 206 -16.83 11.43 -13.43
C PRO A 206 -15.71 11.80 -14.43
N ALA A 207 -14.47 11.81 -13.99
CA ALA A 207 -13.29 12.03 -14.83
C ALA A 207 -12.07 11.32 -14.26
N ALA A 208 -11.19 10.84 -15.14
CA ALA A 208 -9.91 10.24 -14.77
C ALA A 208 -9.03 11.25 -14.02
N HIS A 209 -8.40 10.82 -12.95
CA HIS A 209 -7.45 11.60 -12.15
C HIS A 209 -6.62 10.68 -11.27
N HIS A 210 -5.53 11.19 -10.73
CA HIS A 210 -4.78 10.48 -9.68
C HIS A 210 -5.60 10.53 -8.38
N GLY A 211 -6.24 9.42 -8.05
CA GLY A 211 -7.29 9.36 -7.06
C GLY A 211 -7.10 8.32 -5.99
N VAL A 212 -7.95 8.39 -4.95
CA VAL A 212 -7.99 7.47 -3.83
C VAL A 212 -9.41 6.98 -3.59
N ALA A 213 -9.54 5.74 -3.13
CA ALA A 213 -10.81 5.16 -2.70
C ALA A 213 -10.60 4.31 -1.44
N VAL A 214 -11.48 4.45 -0.44
CA VAL A 214 -11.45 3.68 0.81
C VAL A 214 -12.85 3.17 1.10
N GLU A 215 -13.05 1.84 1.10
CA GLU A 215 -14.31 1.24 1.55
C GLU A 215 -14.26 1.02 3.06
N LEU A 216 -15.32 1.43 3.76
CA LEU A 216 -15.48 1.27 5.20
C LEU A 216 -16.24 -0.02 5.52
N SER A 217 -16.24 -0.45 6.78
CA SER A 217 -16.88 -1.71 7.23
C SER A 217 -18.38 -1.79 6.94
N ASP A 218 -19.07 -0.65 6.90
CA ASP A 218 -20.49 -0.56 6.57
C ASP A 218 -20.79 -0.55 5.05
N GLY A 219 -19.76 -0.69 4.20
CA GLY A 219 -19.84 -0.61 2.75
C GLY A 219 -19.90 0.83 2.20
N SER A 220 -19.78 1.83 3.05
CA SER A 220 -19.62 3.22 2.60
C SER A 220 -18.28 3.38 1.89
N LEU A 221 -18.21 4.25 0.87
CA LEU A 221 -17.00 4.48 0.08
C LEU A 221 -16.60 5.95 0.12
N VAL A 222 -15.41 6.21 0.62
CA VAL A 222 -14.74 7.51 0.49
C VAL A 222 -14.02 7.53 -0.85
N VAL A 223 -14.30 8.52 -1.70
CA VAL A 223 -13.70 8.62 -3.03
C VAL A 223 -13.29 10.04 -3.35
N SER A 224 -12.11 10.22 -3.93
CA SER A 224 -11.62 11.52 -4.38
C SER A 224 -12.38 12.03 -5.61
N GLU A 225 -12.44 13.36 -5.74
CA GLU A 225 -12.96 14.06 -6.91
C GLU A 225 -11.88 14.88 -7.59
N GLY A 226 -11.92 14.87 -8.91
CA GLY A 226 -10.97 15.65 -9.68
C GLY A 226 -11.05 15.38 -11.17
N THR A 227 -10.06 15.96 -11.83
CA THR A 227 -9.70 15.71 -13.23
C THR A 227 -8.19 15.52 -13.30
N GLU A 228 -7.65 15.22 -14.48
CA GLU A 228 -6.20 15.14 -14.70
C GLU A 228 -5.49 16.47 -14.31
N ASP A 229 -6.16 17.60 -14.50
CA ASP A 229 -5.59 18.93 -14.23
C ASP A 229 -5.77 19.42 -12.78
N ALA A 230 -6.84 18.99 -12.10
CA ALA A 230 -7.18 19.48 -10.76
C ALA A 230 -7.95 18.45 -9.95
N ARG A 231 -7.49 18.18 -8.74
CA ARG A 231 -8.18 17.38 -7.74
C ARG A 231 -8.73 18.32 -6.68
N THR A 232 -9.99 18.19 -6.32
CA THR A 232 -10.68 19.29 -5.62
C THR A 232 -11.33 18.88 -4.31
N GLY A 233 -11.64 17.60 -4.13
CA GLY A 233 -12.40 17.20 -2.95
C GLY A 233 -12.62 15.71 -2.83
N VAL A 234 -13.57 15.38 -1.98
CA VAL A 234 -13.92 14.00 -1.59
C VAL A 234 -15.43 13.88 -1.48
N ARG A 235 -15.95 12.73 -1.87
CA ARG A 235 -17.33 12.28 -1.59
C ARG A 235 -17.31 11.08 -0.65
N LEU A 236 -18.31 11.03 0.21
CA LEU A 236 -18.70 9.83 0.94
C LEU A 236 -19.98 9.30 0.30
N LEU A 237 -19.93 8.08 -0.19
CA LEU A 237 -21.07 7.36 -0.76
C LEU A 237 -21.49 6.28 0.23
N ASP A 238 -22.78 5.96 0.30
CA ASP A 238 -23.25 4.80 1.05
C ASP A 238 -23.02 3.48 0.29
N ALA A 239 -23.38 2.36 0.91
CA ALA A 239 -23.24 1.05 0.28
C ALA A 239 -24.04 0.88 -1.02
N ALA A 240 -25.10 1.68 -1.23
CA ALA A 240 -25.88 1.70 -2.47
C ALA A 240 -25.27 2.60 -3.56
N GLY A 241 -24.25 3.40 -3.18
CA GLY A 241 -23.59 4.37 -4.06
C GLY A 241 -24.25 5.75 -4.07
N ASP A 242 -25.21 6.00 -3.17
CA ASP A 242 -25.81 7.31 -3.03
C ASP A 242 -24.93 8.25 -2.18
N GLU A 243 -24.82 9.53 -2.59
CA GLU A 243 -24.00 10.51 -1.89
C GLU A 243 -24.56 10.84 -0.50
N VAL A 244 -23.74 10.60 0.54
CA VAL A 244 -24.03 10.95 1.94
C VAL A 244 -23.49 12.35 2.27
N ALA A 245 -22.25 12.63 1.86
CA ALA A 245 -21.58 13.91 2.08
C ALA A 245 -20.57 14.20 0.97
N ALA A 246 -20.27 15.47 0.75
CA ALA A 246 -19.25 15.92 -0.15
C ALA A 246 -18.52 17.14 0.43
N ASN A 247 -17.23 17.29 0.10
CA ASN A 247 -16.45 18.48 0.45
C ASN A 247 -15.41 18.75 -0.65
N ASP A 248 -15.51 19.91 -1.29
CA ASP A 248 -14.66 20.39 -2.38
C ASP A 248 -13.52 21.34 -1.93
N GLN A 249 -13.29 21.45 -0.62
CA GLN A 249 -12.27 22.32 -0.03
C GLN A 249 -10.95 21.57 0.20
N CYS A 250 -10.48 20.83 -0.80
CA CYS A 250 -9.26 20.06 -0.75
C CYS A 250 -8.49 20.18 -2.07
N PRO A 251 -7.87 21.35 -2.36
CA PRO A 251 -7.04 21.48 -3.54
C PRO A 251 -5.91 20.47 -3.51
N GLY A 252 -5.62 19.86 -4.67
CA GLY A 252 -4.52 18.90 -4.82
C GLY A 252 -4.67 17.63 -4.00
N VAL A 253 -5.90 17.09 -3.85
CA VAL A 253 -6.16 15.81 -3.14
C VAL A 253 -5.06 14.81 -3.44
N HIS A 254 -4.44 14.24 -2.40
CA HIS A 254 -3.40 13.23 -2.54
C HIS A 254 -3.19 12.47 -1.24
N GLY A 255 -3.19 11.14 -1.35
CA GLY A 255 -2.97 10.26 -0.22
C GLY A 255 -4.16 10.16 0.73
N GLU A 256 -4.18 9.07 1.46
CA GLU A 256 -5.19 8.69 2.42
C GLU A 256 -4.58 7.91 3.58
N ALA A 257 -5.25 7.89 4.70
CA ALA A 257 -4.95 6.98 5.79
C ALA A 257 -6.18 6.74 6.65
N VAL A 258 -6.35 5.51 7.11
CA VAL A 258 -7.39 5.13 8.06
C VAL A 258 -6.82 5.12 9.47
N ALA A 259 -7.56 5.69 10.42
CA ALA A 259 -7.26 5.74 11.83
C ALA A 259 -8.26 4.93 12.65
N ALA A 260 -8.02 4.82 13.96
CA ALA A 260 -8.94 4.17 14.88
C ALA A 260 -10.36 4.71 14.74
N GLY A 261 -11.35 3.81 14.78
CA GLY A 261 -12.77 4.15 14.60
C GLY A 261 -13.15 4.49 13.15
N GLU A 262 -12.40 3.96 12.18
CA GLU A 262 -12.62 4.11 10.74
C GLU A 262 -12.66 5.58 10.26
N ALA A 263 -11.94 6.46 10.96
CA ALA A 263 -11.78 7.82 10.49
C ALA A 263 -10.75 7.85 9.35
N VAL A 264 -11.14 8.40 8.19
CA VAL A 264 -10.26 8.53 7.02
C VAL A 264 -9.74 9.95 6.93
N VAL A 265 -8.43 10.10 6.81
CA VAL A 265 -7.76 11.39 6.57
C VAL A 265 -7.28 11.46 5.14
N ILE A 266 -7.69 12.50 4.43
CA ILE A 266 -7.33 12.76 3.03
C ILE A 266 -6.47 14.03 2.97
N GLY A 267 -5.32 13.95 2.31
CA GLY A 267 -4.39 15.07 2.18
C GLY A 267 -4.79 16.10 1.14
N CYS A 268 -4.48 17.35 1.43
CA CYS A 268 -4.72 18.53 0.57
C CYS A 268 -3.46 19.42 0.51
N GLU A 269 -3.44 20.43 -0.37
CA GLU A 269 -2.36 21.45 -0.41
C GLU A 269 -2.43 22.46 0.72
N ASP A 270 -3.53 22.52 1.46
CA ASP A 270 -3.81 23.48 2.52
C ASP A 270 -4.34 22.83 3.82
N GLY A 271 -3.91 21.61 4.09
CA GLY A 271 -4.31 20.80 5.24
C GLY A 271 -4.86 19.45 4.86
N VAL A 272 -5.95 19.00 5.51
CA VAL A 272 -6.57 17.70 5.26
C VAL A 272 -8.09 17.78 5.32
N LEU A 273 -8.77 16.74 4.78
CA LEU A 273 -10.15 16.41 5.11
C LEU A 273 -10.16 15.22 6.07
N VAL A 274 -10.99 15.27 7.09
CA VAL A 274 -11.28 14.15 8.00
C VAL A 274 -12.69 13.67 7.73
N VAL A 275 -12.83 12.41 7.32
CA VAL A 275 -14.10 11.73 7.11
C VAL A 275 -14.36 10.85 8.31
N ALA A 276 -15.39 11.14 9.09
CA ALA A 276 -15.75 10.38 10.28
C ALA A 276 -17.25 10.55 10.59
N GLY A 277 -17.91 9.47 11.02
CA GLY A 277 -19.31 9.50 11.45
C GLY A 277 -20.29 10.06 10.40
N GLY A 278 -20.04 9.82 9.12
CA GLY A 278 -20.88 10.28 8.02
C GLY A 278 -20.68 11.76 7.62
N ALA A 279 -19.65 12.44 8.13
CA ALA A 279 -19.36 13.83 7.83
C ALA A 279 -17.92 14.01 7.31
N ILE A 280 -17.71 15.06 6.51
CA ILE A 280 -16.40 15.43 5.97
C ILE A 280 -16.01 16.80 6.49
N THR A 281 -14.99 16.86 7.35
CA THR A 281 -14.53 18.07 8.03
C THR A 281 -13.19 18.56 7.47
N LYS A 282 -13.10 19.83 7.08
CA LYS A 282 -11.83 20.44 6.69
C LYS A 282 -11.01 20.82 7.94
N VAL A 283 -9.75 20.40 7.95
CA VAL A 283 -8.74 20.83 8.91
C VAL A 283 -7.68 21.63 8.14
N ALA A 284 -7.67 22.93 8.36
CA ALA A 284 -6.75 23.82 7.66
C ALA A 284 -5.33 23.69 8.23
N ALA A 285 -4.32 23.71 7.37
CA ALA A 285 -2.94 23.85 7.77
C ALA A 285 -2.68 25.23 8.38
N PRO A 286 -1.68 25.38 9.26
CA PRO A 286 -1.29 26.69 9.81
C PRO A 286 -0.66 27.62 8.78
N ASP A 287 -0.03 27.09 7.74
CA ASP A 287 0.56 27.81 6.63
C ASP A 287 -0.45 27.90 5.44
N ALA A 288 -0.39 28.97 4.63
CA ALA A 288 -1.30 29.13 3.50
C ALA A 288 -1.14 28.04 2.42
N TYR A 289 0.08 27.53 2.25
CA TYR A 289 0.41 26.27 1.60
C TYR A 289 0.99 25.37 2.68
N GLY A 290 0.26 24.33 3.01
CA GLY A 290 0.61 23.35 4.03
C GLY A 290 0.19 21.99 3.52
N ARG A 291 0.90 21.52 2.47
CA ARG A 291 0.56 20.29 1.76
C ARG A 291 0.88 19.07 2.61
N ILE A 292 -0.14 18.24 2.74
CA ILE A 292 -0.05 16.91 3.32
C ILE A 292 -0.46 15.96 2.21
N GLY A 293 0.48 15.19 1.68
CA GLY A 293 0.26 14.37 0.50
C GLY A 293 0.67 12.91 0.70
N ASN A 294 1.22 12.58 1.87
CA ASN A 294 1.61 11.22 2.21
C ASN A 294 1.30 10.99 3.70
N GLN A 295 0.51 9.98 3.99
CA GLN A 295 0.01 9.71 5.34
C GLN A 295 0.27 8.26 5.75
N ALA A 296 0.37 8.04 7.06
CA ALA A 296 0.40 6.72 7.67
C ALA A 296 -0.62 6.66 8.81
N GLY A 297 -1.60 5.79 8.67
CA GLY A 297 -2.66 5.53 9.64
C GLY A 297 -2.32 4.36 10.56
N SER A 298 -3.15 4.16 11.58
CA SER A 298 -3.09 3.01 12.48
C SER A 298 -4.45 2.81 13.13
N GLU A 299 -4.96 1.59 13.13
CA GLU A 299 -6.18 1.23 13.84
C GLU A 299 -6.03 1.32 15.38
N ALA A 300 -4.78 1.32 15.87
CA ALA A 300 -4.48 1.48 17.28
C ALA A 300 -4.45 2.96 17.73
N SER A 301 -4.56 3.92 16.81
CA SER A 301 -4.44 5.35 17.14
C SER A 301 -5.43 6.21 16.36
N PRO A 302 -6.14 7.14 17.01
CA PRO A 302 -6.97 8.14 16.33
C PRO A 302 -6.16 9.27 15.68
N VAL A 303 -4.82 9.26 15.83
CA VAL A 303 -3.93 10.28 15.28
C VAL A 303 -3.25 9.74 14.03
N VAL A 304 -3.38 10.42 12.90
CA VAL A 304 -2.71 10.10 11.62
C VAL A 304 -1.42 10.89 11.53
N LEU A 305 -0.34 10.20 11.14
CA LEU A 305 0.93 10.82 10.76
C LEU A 305 0.88 11.26 9.30
N GLY A 306 1.22 12.49 8.99
CA GLY A 306 1.33 13.00 7.62
C GLY A 306 2.66 13.70 7.37
N ASP A 307 3.08 13.76 6.11
CA ASP A 307 4.13 14.69 5.71
C ASP A 307 3.66 16.15 5.88
N TYR A 308 4.57 17.11 5.70
CA TYR A 308 4.20 18.51 5.72
C TYR A 308 5.17 19.34 4.87
N LYS A 309 4.68 19.83 3.75
CA LYS A 309 5.40 20.71 2.83
C LYS A 309 4.81 22.10 2.87
N SER A 310 5.68 23.12 2.81
CA SER A 310 5.29 24.54 2.99
C SER A 310 5.85 25.48 1.92
N ASP A 311 6.58 24.97 0.95
CA ASP A 311 7.13 25.75 -0.17
C ASP A 311 6.51 25.28 -1.49
N PRO A 312 5.50 26.03 -2.04
CA PRO A 312 4.86 25.65 -3.30
C PRO A 312 5.76 25.83 -4.53
N ASP A 313 6.86 26.57 -4.41
CA ASP A 313 7.78 26.87 -5.49
C ASP A 313 8.98 25.90 -5.55
N ALA A 314 9.14 25.03 -4.55
CA ALA A 314 10.22 24.04 -4.51
C ALA A 314 9.96 22.90 -5.51
N GLU A 315 10.92 22.64 -6.41
CA GLU A 315 10.88 21.45 -7.28
C GLU A 315 10.95 20.16 -6.45
N LEU A 316 11.81 20.14 -5.42
CA LEU A 316 11.92 19.09 -4.43
C LEU A 316 12.08 19.72 -3.04
N GLU A 317 10.99 19.81 -2.28
CA GLU A 317 11.06 20.22 -0.88
C GLU A 317 11.51 19.05 -0.02
N ARG A 318 12.52 19.29 0.83
CA ARG A 318 13.02 18.36 1.84
C ARG A 318 12.48 18.78 3.20
N PRO A 319 11.25 18.38 3.57
CA PRO A 319 10.61 18.86 4.77
C PRO A 319 11.28 18.33 6.03
N THR A 320 11.29 19.16 7.08
CA THR A 320 11.80 18.80 8.42
C THR A 320 10.69 18.84 9.47
N ARG A 321 9.43 18.90 9.04
CA ARG A 321 8.25 18.85 9.91
C ARG A 321 7.31 17.75 9.42
N VAL A 322 6.68 17.05 10.34
CA VAL A 322 5.56 16.17 10.07
C VAL A 322 4.29 16.73 10.70
N SER A 323 3.14 16.31 10.18
CA SER A 323 1.84 16.62 10.75
C SER A 323 1.32 15.44 11.57
N LEU A 324 0.65 15.73 12.68
CA LEU A 324 -0.17 14.80 13.44
C LEU A 324 -1.61 15.33 13.42
N VAL A 325 -2.50 14.57 12.77
CA VAL A 325 -3.91 14.90 12.65
C VAL A 325 -4.72 14.05 13.61
N ASP A 326 -5.32 14.68 14.61
CA ASP A 326 -6.22 14.00 15.56
C ASP A 326 -7.63 13.98 14.99
N THR A 327 -8.13 12.79 14.72
CA THR A 327 -9.46 12.61 14.11
C THR A 327 -10.60 12.79 15.10
N ARG A 328 -10.33 12.76 16.41
CA ARG A 328 -11.35 12.92 17.48
C ARG A 328 -11.93 14.33 17.54
N ASP A 329 -11.10 15.33 17.30
CA ASP A 329 -11.46 16.75 17.38
C ASP A 329 -11.13 17.53 16.09
N ALA A 330 -10.69 16.84 15.05
CA ALA A 330 -10.29 17.41 13.77
C ALA A 330 -9.22 18.51 13.93
N SER A 331 -8.19 18.23 14.71
CA SER A 331 -7.08 19.15 14.95
C SER A 331 -5.79 18.68 14.25
N LEU A 332 -4.91 19.64 13.96
CA LEU A 332 -3.62 19.40 13.33
C LEU A 332 -2.50 20.04 14.15
N ARG A 333 -1.46 19.27 14.39
CA ARG A 333 -0.24 19.73 15.06
C ARG A 333 0.97 19.40 14.21
N LEU A 334 1.95 20.29 14.18
CA LEU A 334 3.24 20.05 13.53
C LEU A 334 4.28 19.61 14.56
N VAL A 335 5.16 18.71 14.11
CA VAL A 335 6.30 18.23 14.91
C VAL A 335 7.58 18.50 14.11
N ASP A 336 8.52 19.21 14.71
CA ASP A 336 9.84 19.46 14.14
C ASP A 336 10.72 18.22 14.29
N LEU A 337 11.42 17.87 13.20
CA LEU A 337 12.38 16.76 13.14
C LEU A 337 13.81 17.30 13.02
N PRO A 338 14.82 16.55 13.47
CA PRO A 338 16.22 16.96 13.37
C PRO A 338 16.76 16.90 11.93
N ALA A 339 16.10 16.17 11.04
CA ALA A 339 16.49 15.96 9.64
C ALA A 339 15.27 15.98 8.72
N SER A 340 15.50 16.08 7.43
CA SER A 340 14.46 15.88 6.41
C SER A 340 14.13 14.39 6.26
N TYR A 341 13.07 14.10 5.50
CA TYR A 341 12.58 12.76 5.22
C TYR A 341 11.91 12.72 3.85
N THR A 342 11.53 11.53 3.37
CA THR A 342 10.87 11.35 2.07
C THR A 342 9.51 10.69 2.20
N PHE A 343 8.82 10.52 1.10
CA PHE A 343 7.52 9.82 1.07
C PHE A 343 7.59 8.33 1.45
N ARG A 344 8.80 7.71 1.45
CA ARG A 344 9.01 6.31 1.90
C ARG A 344 9.47 6.22 3.35
N SER A 345 9.41 7.31 4.09
CA SER A 345 9.96 7.41 5.44
C SER A 345 8.93 7.28 6.55
N LEU A 346 7.63 7.28 6.24
CA LEU A 346 6.56 7.30 7.25
C LEU A 346 6.08 5.89 7.55
N GLY A 347 5.90 5.58 8.83
CA GLY A 347 5.36 4.30 9.29
C GLY A 347 4.65 4.43 10.63
N ARG A 348 3.98 3.35 11.05
CA ARG A 348 3.28 3.29 12.33
C ARG A 348 3.68 2.05 13.09
N GLY A 349 3.92 2.21 14.36
CA GLY A 349 4.13 1.09 15.28
C GLY A 349 2.82 0.42 15.70
N ASP A 350 2.91 -0.78 16.29
CA ASP A 350 1.75 -1.60 16.67
C ASP A 350 0.85 -0.95 17.74
N ALA A 351 1.42 -0.14 18.64
CA ALA A 351 0.65 0.62 19.61
C ALA A 351 0.28 2.04 19.10
N GLY A 352 0.47 2.30 17.81
CA GLY A 352 0.13 3.56 17.16
C GLY A 352 1.23 4.60 17.20
N GLU A 353 2.47 4.27 17.56
CA GLU A 353 3.61 5.17 17.48
C GLU A 353 3.78 5.71 16.07
N ALA A 354 4.14 6.97 15.92
CA ALA A 354 4.50 7.55 14.65
C ALA A 354 6.01 7.39 14.41
N LEU A 355 6.37 6.79 13.28
CA LEU A 355 7.75 6.45 12.93
C LEU A 355 8.18 7.22 11.69
N VAL A 356 9.35 7.86 11.76
CA VAL A 356 9.90 8.62 10.62
C VAL A 356 11.37 8.31 10.42
N LEU A 357 11.73 7.81 9.25
CA LEU A 357 13.11 7.61 8.85
C LEU A 357 13.70 8.93 8.32
N GLY A 358 14.58 9.53 9.09
CA GLY A 358 15.26 10.78 8.73
C GLY A 358 16.39 10.58 7.72
N THR A 359 16.73 11.65 6.97
CA THR A 359 17.92 11.68 6.09
C THR A 359 19.24 11.71 6.89
N ASP A 360 19.17 11.91 8.21
CA ASP A 360 20.29 11.69 9.14
C ASP A 360 20.59 10.19 9.39
N GLY A 361 19.80 9.31 8.78
CA GLY A 361 19.93 7.86 8.90
C GLY A 361 19.30 7.27 10.15
N SER A 362 18.58 8.07 10.93
CA SER A 362 17.93 7.63 12.16
C SER A 362 16.44 7.39 11.97
N LEU A 363 15.92 6.33 12.60
CA LEU A 363 14.48 6.12 12.80
C LEU A 363 14.04 6.89 14.04
N HIS A 364 13.20 7.91 13.84
CA HIS A 364 12.62 8.73 14.90
C HIS A 364 11.28 8.16 15.31
N VAL A 365 11.11 7.88 16.60
CA VAL A 365 9.86 7.42 17.21
C VAL A 365 9.20 8.59 17.89
N ILE A 366 7.97 8.90 17.49
CA ILE A 366 7.19 10.03 17.98
C ILE A 366 5.97 9.47 18.72
N ASP A 367 5.74 9.96 19.93
CA ASP A 367 4.50 9.75 20.64
C ASP A 367 3.38 10.58 19.98
N PRO A 368 2.35 9.94 19.37
CA PRO A 368 1.35 10.66 18.59
C PRO A 368 0.46 11.57 19.43
N GLU A 369 0.26 11.27 20.73
CA GLU A 369 -0.57 12.08 21.61
C GLU A 369 0.12 13.38 22.04
N SER A 370 1.40 13.32 22.35
CA SER A 370 2.16 14.50 22.76
C SER A 370 2.87 15.23 21.62
N GLY A 371 3.15 14.54 20.52
CA GLY A 371 4.01 15.04 19.42
C GLY A 371 5.49 15.10 19.81
N THR A 372 5.90 14.32 20.79
CA THR A 372 7.29 14.33 21.27
C THR A 372 8.09 13.22 20.60
N VAL A 373 9.26 13.55 20.04
CA VAL A 373 10.24 12.54 19.61
C VAL A 373 10.79 11.87 20.88
N VAL A 374 10.34 10.65 21.14
CA VAL A 374 10.70 9.90 22.36
C VAL A 374 11.97 9.09 22.21
N ARG A 375 12.36 8.81 20.94
CA ARG A 375 13.55 8.03 20.61
C ARG A 375 14.04 8.34 19.20
N SER A 376 15.35 8.17 18.99
CA SER A 376 15.98 8.16 17.67
C SER A 376 16.97 7.02 17.64
N VAL A 377 16.82 6.10 16.69
CA VAL A 377 17.65 4.90 16.53
C VAL A 377 18.48 5.06 15.26
N PRO A 378 19.82 5.19 15.31
CA PRO A 378 20.66 5.18 14.13
C PRO A 378 20.54 3.83 13.40
N VAL A 379 20.24 3.84 12.11
CA VAL A 379 20.00 2.62 11.32
C VAL A 379 20.92 2.55 10.11
N VAL A 380 21.00 3.62 9.33
CA VAL A 380 21.83 3.72 8.12
C VAL A 380 22.75 4.95 8.21
N ASP A 381 23.70 5.08 7.31
CA ASP A 381 24.46 6.32 7.20
C ASP A 381 23.57 7.48 6.73
N ALA A 382 23.94 8.72 7.06
CA ALA A 382 23.23 9.89 6.57
C ALA A 382 23.24 9.95 5.03
N TRP A 383 22.12 10.31 4.44
CA TRP A 383 21.91 10.24 2.99
C TRP A 383 21.20 11.50 2.46
N GLU A 384 21.18 11.65 1.15
CA GLU A 384 20.51 12.74 0.46
C GLU A 384 19.39 12.17 -0.43
N GLU A 385 18.21 12.81 -0.38
CA GLU A 385 17.09 12.42 -1.22
C GLU A 385 17.43 12.63 -2.71
N PRO A 386 17.29 11.60 -3.57
CA PRO A 386 17.45 11.71 -5.01
C PRO A 386 16.43 12.69 -5.63
N GLU A 387 16.80 13.34 -6.73
CA GLU A 387 15.89 14.27 -7.45
C GLU A 387 14.75 13.51 -8.13
N GLU A 388 15.05 12.37 -8.74
CA GLU A 388 14.05 11.53 -9.40
C GLU A 388 13.33 10.64 -8.38
N TRP A 389 11.99 10.74 -8.35
CA TRP A 389 11.18 10.04 -7.35
C TRP A 389 11.25 8.50 -7.45
N GLN A 390 11.57 7.98 -8.64
CA GLN A 390 11.72 6.53 -8.90
C GLN A 390 13.08 5.98 -8.47
N GLU A 391 14.08 6.84 -8.24
CA GLU A 391 15.41 6.38 -7.82
C GLU A 391 15.38 5.75 -6.43
N PRO A 392 16.23 4.72 -6.22
CA PRO A 392 16.34 4.05 -4.92
C PRO A 392 16.70 5.01 -3.80
N ARG A 393 15.99 4.89 -2.69
CA ARG A 393 16.22 5.60 -1.43
C ARG A 393 15.88 4.70 -0.25
N PRO A 394 16.40 4.96 0.95
CA PRO A 394 15.96 4.22 2.13
C PRO A 394 14.44 4.26 2.28
N ALA A 395 13.85 3.09 2.49
CA ALA A 395 12.43 2.89 2.68
C ALA A 395 12.17 2.26 4.05
N LEU A 396 11.08 2.68 4.69
CA LEU A 396 10.59 2.17 5.97
C LEU A 396 9.34 1.35 5.73
N PHE A 397 9.30 0.15 6.29
CA PHE A 397 8.12 -0.69 6.40
C PHE A 397 8.02 -1.26 7.82
N VAL A 398 6.82 -1.37 8.37
CA VAL A 398 6.61 -1.84 9.75
C VAL A 398 5.66 -3.01 9.75
N GLN A 399 6.05 -4.10 10.41
CA GLN A 399 5.25 -5.31 10.51
C GLN A 399 5.59 -6.06 11.80
N ASP A 400 4.57 -6.52 12.54
CA ASP A 400 4.69 -7.36 13.74
C ASP A 400 5.71 -6.78 14.77
N GLY A 401 5.66 -5.49 15.05
CA GLY A 401 6.50 -4.81 16.06
C GLY A 401 7.94 -4.52 15.61
N ILE A 402 8.27 -4.80 14.35
CA ILE A 402 9.60 -4.56 13.78
C ILE A 402 9.51 -3.52 12.66
N ALA A 403 10.40 -2.56 12.68
CA ALA A 403 10.59 -1.64 11.57
C ALA A 403 11.72 -2.17 10.66
N TYR A 404 11.42 -2.36 9.39
CA TYR A 404 12.38 -2.75 8.37
C TYR A 404 12.81 -1.53 7.59
N VAL A 405 14.11 -1.37 7.41
CA VAL A 405 14.70 -0.22 6.70
C VAL A 405 15.65 -0.73 5.63
N THR A 406 15.41 -0.34 4.38
CA THR A 406 16.37 -0.62 3.30
C THR A 406 17.47 0.44 3.24
N ASP A 407 18.70 0.00 2.89
CA ASP A 407 19.85 0.84 2.61
C ASP A 407 20.33 0.60 1.17
N PRO A 408 19.90 1.39 0.19
CA PRO A 408 20.36 1.24 -1.18
C PRO A 408 21.85 1.48 -1.37
N ALA A 409 22.45 2.39 -0.59
CA ALA A 409 23.88 2.69 -0.67
C ALA A 409 24.74 1.56 -0.13
N GLY A 410 24.34 0.95 0.98
CA GLY A 410 24.97 -0.20 1.59
C GLY A 410 24.56 -1.53 0.96
N ARG A 411 23.55 -1.54 0.09
CA ARG A 411 22.88 -2.77 -0.39
C ARG A 411 22.53 -3.69 0.77
N ALA A 412 21.70 -3.18 1.67
CA ALA A 412 21.36 -3.88 2.89
C ALA A 412 19.91 -3.68 3.27
N ILE A 413 19.44 -4.51 4.18
CA ILE A 413 18.19 -4.36 4.91
C ILE A 413 18.45 -4.53 6.40
N HIS A 414 17.77 -3.74 7.21
CA HIS A 414 17.91 -3.70 8.65
C HIS A 414 16.56 -3.94 9.31
N ALA A 415 16.51 -4.80 10.32
CA ALA A 415 15.38 -5.00 11.21
C ALA A 415 15.65 -4.27 12.52
N VAL A 416 14.75 -3.37 12.89
CA VAL A 416 14.88 -2.44 14.00
C VAL A 416 13.80 -2.71 15.03
N ASP A 417 14.18 -3.05 16.25
CA ASP A 417 13.32 -2.97 17.42
C ASP A 417 13.20 -1.48 17.81
N TYR A 418 12.15 -0.81 17.30
CA TYR A 418 11.94 0.61 17.56
C TYR A 418 11.50 0.88 19.00
N VAL A 419 10.92 -0.12 19.70
CA VAL A 419 10.54 -0.05 21.11
C VAL A 419 11.78 -0.22 22.01
N GLY A 420 12.62 -1.23 21.76
CA GLY A 420 13.89 -1.45 22.45
C GLY A 420 14.95 -0.39 22.09
N GLY A 421 14.91 0.11 20.86
CA GLY A 421 15.79 1.16 20.34
C GLY A 421 17.10 0.65 19.78
N GLU A 422 17.10 -0.49 19.11
CA GLU A 422 18.30 -1.09 18.52
C GLU A 422 18.02 -1.75 17.16
N VAL A 423 19.03 -1.76 16.32
CA VAL A 423 19.07 -2.61 15.13
C VAL A 423 19.44 -4.01 15.59
N TRP A 424 18.47 -4.91 15.62
CA TRP A 424 18.72 -6.25 16.13
C TRP A 424 19.26 -7.21 15.06
N LYS A 425 19.03 -6.88 13.76
CA LYS A 425 19.51 -7.68 12.64
C LYS A 425 19.75 -6.84 11.40
N SER A 426 20.73 -7.27 10.59
CA SER A 426 21.03 -6.71 9.28
C SER A 426 21.42 -7.82 8.33
N ALA A 427 21.13 -7.66 7.04
CA ALA A 427 21.58 -8.55 5.98
C ALA A 427 22.05 -7.73 4.77
N GLU A 428 23.11 -8.22 4.11
CA GLU A 428 23.56 -7.70 2.82
C GLU A 428 22.67 -8.25 1.71
N LEU A 429 22.39 -7.41 0.71
CA LEU A 429 21.66 -7.75 -0.50
C LEU A 429 22.61 -7.73 -1.70
N ASP A 430 22.38 -8.56 -2.68
CA ASP A 430 23.14 -8.55 -3.93
C ASP A 430 22.60 -7.53 -4.96
N VAL A 431 21.46 -6.93 -4.66
CA VAL A 431 20.75 -5.91 -5.45
C VAL A 431 20.73 -4.55 -4.73
N VAL A 432 20.37 -3.49 -5.45
CA VAL A 432 20.07 -2.18 -4.87
C VAL A 432 18.56 -2.12 -4.57
N PRO A 433 18.12 -2.17 -3.31
CA PRO A 433 16.71 -2.18 -2.97
C PRO A 433 16.04 -0.84 -3.31
N ASN A 434 14.76 -0.89 -3.71
CA ASN A 434 13.98 0.30 -4.04
C ASN A 434 12.69 0.38 -3.22
N GLU A 435 11.61 -0.34 -3.59
CA GLU A 435 10.38 -0.41 -2.79
C GLU A 435 10.50 -1.54 -1.74
N LEU A 436 9.78 -1.41 -0.65
CA LEU A 436 9.73 -2.39 0.44
C LEU A 436 8.29 -2.55 0.91
N ASN A 437 7.84 -3.78 1.02
CA ASN A 437 6.56 -4.14 1.62
C ASN A 437 6.67 -5.55 2.23
N GLY A 438 5.59 -6.08 2.82
CA GLY A 438 5.63 -7.42 3.41
C GLY A 438 4.26 -7.99 3.68
N VAL A 439 4.27 -9.27 4.06
CA VAL A 439 3.08 -10.03 4.46
C VAL A 439 3.37 -10.81 5.74
N THR A 440 2.36 -10.95 6.57
CA THR A 440 2.50 -11.62 7.88
C THR A 440 2.32 -13.13 7.81
N GLY A 441 1.66 -13.64 6.78
CA GLY A 441 1.16 -15.02 6.71
C GLY A 441 -0.10 -15.25 7.57
N LYS A 442 -0.61 -14.22 8.26
CA LYS A 442 -1.87 -14.29 9.01
C LYS A 442 -3.05 -14.21 8.03
N PRO A 443 -4.16 -14.92 8.30
CA PRO A 443 -5.36 -14.78 7.49
C PRO A 443 -5.84 -13.32 7.48
N ALA A 444 -6.54 -12.92 6.41
CA ALA A 444 -7.25 -11.65 6.40
C ALA A 444 -8.17 -11.56 7.61
N THR A 445 -8.13 -10.44 8.31
CA THR A 445 -9.15 -10.14 9.32
C THR A 445 -10.42 -9.77 8.56
N THR A 446 -11.35 -10.70 8.47
CA THR A 446 -12.71 -10.35 8.02
C THR A 446 -13.31 -9.46 9.10
N GLY A 447 -13.66 -8.23 8.74
CA GLY A 447 -14.39 -7.33 9.63
C GLY A 447 -15.61 -8.06 10.17
N GLY A 448 -15.77 -7.97 11.48
CA GLY A 448 -16.68 -8.81 12.24
C GLY A 448 -18.15 -8.67 11.85
N HIS A 449 -18.59 -9.44 10.88
CA HIS A 449 -19.88 -10.08 10.95
C HIS A 449 -19.66 -11.42 11.70
N GLU A 450 -19.53 -11.33 13.02
CA GLU A 450 -19.89 -12.48 13.86
C GLU A 450 -21.35 -12.76 13.52
N ALA A 451 -21.56 -13.72 12.63
CA ALA A 451 -22.84 -14.37 12.50
C ALA A 451 -23.15 -14.92 13.90
N ASP A 452 -24.22 -14.40 14.52
CA ASP A 452 -24.89 -14.96 15.67
C ASP A 452 -25.17 -16.45 15.38
N GLU A 453 -24.20 -17.31 15.60
CA GLU A 453 -24.37 -18.75 15.55
C GLU A 453 -25.02 -19.20 16.83
N HIS A 454 -26.34 -19.33 16.72
CA HIS A 454 -27.16 -20.33 17.39
C HIS A 454 -27.06 -20.39 18.92
N ALA A 455 -27.87 -19.58 19.58
CA ALA A 455 -28.50 -20.01 20.83
C ALA A 455 -29.18 -21.38 20.58
N HIS A 456 -28.55 -22.48 21.00
CA HIS A 456 -29.23 -23.75 21.16
C HIS A 456 -30.26 -23.55 22.26
N GLU A 457 -31.52 -23.42 21.90
CA GLU A 457 -32.65 -23.66 22.77
C GLU A 457 -32.54 -25.11 23.23
N ASP A 458 -32.01 -25.31 24.44
CA ASP A 458 -32.18 -26.55 25.17
C ASP A 458 -33.68 -26.74 25.49
N GLY A 459 -34.32 -27.55 24.66
CA GLY A 459 -35.70 -27.99 24.88
C GLY A 459 -35.78 -28.77 26.20
N GLU A 460 -36.52 -28.17 27.16
CA GLU A 460 -37.01 -28.87 28.35
C GLU A 460 -37.78 -30.10 27.95
N HIS A 461 -37.21 -31.27 28.16
CA HIS A 461 -37.97 -32.53 28.30
C HIS A 461 -38.35 -32.68 29.75
N GLY A 462 -39.63 -32.36 30.05
CA GLY A 462 -40.32 -32.72 31.27
C GLY A 462 -40.40 -34.23 31.39
N HIS A 463 -39.90 -34.78 32.48
CA HIS A 463 -40.28 -36.10 32.97
C HIS A 463 -40.99 -35.94 34.31
N ASP A 464 -42.27 -36.36 34.29
CA ASP A 464 -43.17 -36.52 35.41
C ASP A 464 -42.59 -37.50 36.45
N GLU A 465 -42.87 -37.15 37.68
CA GLU A 465 -42.72 -37.74 38.99
C GLU A 465 -43.14 -39.25 39.14
N PRO A 466 -42.78 -39.92 40.28
CA PRO A 466 -43.59 -39.71 41.45
C PRO A 466 -42.84 -39.65 42.82
N ALA A 467 -43.54 -38.97 43.76
CA ALA A 467 -43.26 -38.78 45.14
C ALA A 467 -43.01 -40.08 45.98
N HIS A 468 -42.09 -40.03 46.92
CA HIS A 468 -42.14 -40.79 48.14
C HIS A 468 -41.64 -40.01 49.35
N ASP A 469 -42.44 -40.19 50.43
CA ASP A 469 -42.49 -39.63 51.77
C ASP A 469 -41.21 -39.75 52.60
N GLU A 470 -41.09 -38.76 53.46
CA GLU A 470 -40.70 -38.72 54.88
C GLU A 470 -39.61 -39.63 55.40
N HIS A 471 -38.62 -39.10 56.06
CA HIS A 471 -38.27 -39.38 57.43
C HIS A 471 -37.34 -38.37 58.09
N GLU A 472 -37.73 -38.06 59.33
CA GLU A 472 -37.22 -37.16 60.35
C GLU A 472 -35.75 -37.32 60.71
N GLY A 473 -35.14 -36.18 61.05
CA GLY A 473 -34.47 -35.87 62.32
C GLY A 473 -33.09 -36.50 62.57
N HIS A 474 -32.12 -35.61 62.79
CA HIS A 474 -31.35 -35.57 64.03
C HIS A 474 -30.35 -34.38 64.02
N ASP A 475 -30.54 -33.51 65.02
CA ASP A 475 -29.55 -32.49 65.48
C ASP A 475 -28.27 -33.19 65.96
N HIS A 476 -27.14 -32.56 65.70
CA HIS A 476 -26.01 -32.49 66.65
C HIS A 476 -25.17 -31.26 66.37
N GLU A 477 -25.30 -30.30 67.31
CA GLU A 477 -24.30 -29.29 67.64
C GLU A 477 -22.99 -29.96 68.06
N HIS A 478 -21.85 -29.41 67.71
CA HIS A 478 -20.71 -29.26 68.61
C HIS A 478 -19.76 -28.17 68.10
N GLU A 479 -19.48 -27.28 69.05
CA GLU A 479 -18.55 -26.19 69.10
C GLU A 479 -17.08 -26.63 69.02
N ASP A 480 -16.28 -25.61 68.74
CA ASP A 480 -14.92 -25.28 69.22
C ASP A 480 -13.69 -26.08 68.67
N GLY A 481 -12.77 -25.22 68.19
CA GLY A 481 -11.34 -25.48 68.01
C GLY A 481 -10.70 -24.58 67.00
#